data_75e5385ad4dfa7fc2de484d09925bc5e
#
_entry.id   75e5385ad4dfa7fc2de484d09925bc5e
#
_cell.length_a   1.000
_cell.length_b   1.000
_cell.length_c   1.000
_cell.angle_alpha   90.00
_cell.angle_beta   90.00
_cell.angle_gamma   90.00
#
_symmetry.space_group_name_H-M   'P 1'
#
loop_
_entity.id
_entity.type
_entity.pdbx_description
1 polymer ?
#
loop_
_entity_poly.entity_id
_entity_poly.type
_entity_poly.pdbx_seq_one_letter_code
_entity_poly.pdbx_strand_id
1 'polypeptide(L)'
;MADLIEIKGIKSFGYHGVFESEKATGQDFYVDVALEVDLTRASISDNIDDTINYAEVTDLVVAEITGDPVSLIEKLAGNIADRIKANYPQAVTVSVTVHKPQAPVNVQVKDISVTINR
;
A
#
# COMPACT_ATOMS: atom_id res chain seq x y z
N MET A 1 -9.95 -0.47 22.26
CA MET A 1 -9.81 -1.33 21.08
C MET A 1 -9.68 -0.48 19.84
N ALA A 2 -8.78 -0.86 18.98
CA ALA A 2 -8.57 -0.13 17.75
C ALA A 2 -9.61 -0.52 16.70
N ASP A 3 -10.11 0.49 15.98
CA ASP A 3 -10.90 0.24 14.79
C ASP A 3 -9.97 0.20 13.59
N LEU A 4 -10.36 -0.51 12.54
CA LEU A 4 -9.51 -0.72 11.37
C LEU A 4 -10.26 -0.40 10.09
N ILE A 5 -9.54 0.25 9.17
CA ILE A 5 -9.90 0.29 7.76
C ILE A 5 -8.89 -0.59 7.04
N GLU A 6 -9.37 -1.59 6.31
CA GLU A 6 -8.52 -2.48 5.55
C GLU A 6 -8.88 -2.42 4.07
N ILE A 7 -7.86 -2.26 3.22
CA ILE A 7 -8.01 -2.31 1.77
C ILE A 7 -7.07 -3.40 1.28
N LYS A 8 -7.61 -4.41 0.61
CA LYS A 8 -6.83 -5.59 0.22
C LYS A 8 -6.77 -5.73 -1.29
N GLY A 9 -5.57 -6.03 -1.79
CA GLY A 9 -5.36 -6.38 -3.18
C GLY A 9 -5.49 -5.22 -4.15
N ILE A 10 -5.01 -4.03 -3.78
CA ILE A 10 -4.92 -2.91 -4.71
C ILE A 10 -3.91 -3.29 -5.80
N LYS A 11 -4.39 -3.50 -7.01
CA LYS A 11 -3.56 -3.95 -8.13
C LYS A 11 -3.23 -2.79 -9.04
N SER A 12 -1.95 -2.68 -9.41
CA SER A 12 -1.53 -1.78 -10.46
C SER A 12 -0.21 -2.25 -11.07
N PHE A 13 0.11 -1.76 -12.25
CA PHE A 13 1.32 -2.14 -12.97
C PHE A 13 2.44 -1.16 -12.66
N GLY A 14 3.63 -1.67 -12.37
CA GLY A 14 4.78 -0.84 -12.06
C GLY A 14 6.09 -1.45 -12.54
N TYR A 15 7.17 -0.68 -12.40
CA TYR A 15 8.49 -1.03 -12.92
C TYR A 15 9.54 -1.11 -11.81
N HIS A 16 9.09 -1.50 -10.61
CA HIS A 16 9.96 -1.60 -9.44
C HIS A 16 10.71 -2.92 -9.45
N GLY A 17 11.99 -2.88 -9.15
CA GLY A 17 12.82 -4.06 -9.04
C GLY A 17 14.30 -3.72 -9.14
N VAL A 18 15.15 -4.64 -8.69
CA VAL A 18 16.62 -4.50 -8.73
C VAL A 18 17.16 -4.69 -10.14
N PHE A 19 16.60 -5.67 -10.87
CA PHE A 19 17.09 -6.02 -12.21
C PHE A 19 16.58 -5.04 -13.27
N GLU A 20 17.44 -4.77 -14.26
CA GLU A 20 17.04 -3.92 -15.38
C GLU A 20 15.86 -4.49 -16.17
N SER A 21 15.77 -5.82 -16.28
CA SER A 21 14.63 -6.49 -16.91
C SER A 21 13.30 -6.17 -16.23
N GLU A 22 13.30 -6.07 -14.91
CA GLU A 22 12.11 -5.68 -14.14
C GLU A 22 11.71 -4.23 -14.44
N LYS A 23 12.71 -3.34 -14.49
CA LYS A 23 12.48 -1.91 -14.80
C LYS A 23 12.06 -1.69 -16.26
N ALA A 24 12.48 -2.57 -17.16
CA ALA A 24 12.15 -2.46 -18.58
C ALA A 24 10.77 -3.02 -18.90
N THR A 25 10.41 -4.16 -18.33
CA THR A 25 9.20 -4.91 -18.67
C THR A 25 8.03 -4.59 -17.74
N GLY A 26 8.33 -4.34 -16.46
CA GLY A 26 7.30 -4.11 -15.45
C GLY A 26 6.54 -5.37 -15.07
N GLN A 27 5.68 -5.25 -14.08
CA GLN A 27 4.84 -6.34 -13.60
C GLN A 27 3.70 -5.79 -12.75
N ASP A 28 2.72 -6.65 -12.45
CA ASP A 28 1.65 -6.31 -11.52
C ASP A 28 2.14 -6.37 -10.09
N PHE A 29 1.82 -5.33 -9.34
CA PHE A 29 2.00 -5.29 -7.89
C PHE A 29 0.64 -5.26 -7.21
N TYR A 30 0.55 -5.85 -6.03
CA TYR A 30 -0.66 -5.83 -5.22
C TYR A 30 -0.30 -5.24 -3.86
N VAL A 31 -1.14 -4.36 -3.37
CA VAL A 31 -0.88 -3.67 -2.10
C VAL A 31 -2.08 -3.82 -1.19
N ASP A 32 -1.79 -4.21 0.06
CA ASP A 32 -2.77 -4.20 1.14
C ASP A 32 -2.44 -3.06 2.09
N VAL A 33 -3.46 -2.37 2.54
CA VAL A 33 -3.34 -1.29 3.51
C VAL A 33 -4.25 -1.56 4.70
N ALA A 34 -3.71 -1.42 5.91
CA ALA A 34 -4.49 -1.47 7.14
C ALA A 34 -4.24 -0.19 7.93
N LEU A 35 -5.30 0.53 8.25
CA LEU A 35 -5.25 1.77 8.99
C LEU A 35 -5.93 1.58 10.34
N GLU A 36 -5.19 1.77 11.42
CA GLU A 36 -5.78 1.83 12.75
C GLU A 36 -6.22 3.27 12.99
N VAL A 37 -7.51 3.47 13.17
CA VAL A 37 -8.13 4.79 13.32
C VAL A 37 -9.38 4.67 14.17
N ASP A 38 -9.67 5.70 14.97
CA ASP A 38 -10.91 5.73 15.73
C ASP A 38 -12.09 6.06 14.79
N LEU A 39 -12.99 5.11 14.60
CA LEU A 39 -14.15 5.22 13.72
C LEU A 39 -15.47 5.45 14.49
N THR A 40 -15.40 5.71 15.79
CA THR A 40 -16.59 5.88 16.63
C THR A 40 -17.47 6.98 16.09
N ARG A 41 -16.89 8.14 15.78
CA ARG A 41 -17.63 9.32 15.33
C ARG A 41 -18.32 9.06 13.99
N ALA A 42 -17.60 8.49 13.02
CA ALA A 42 -18.15 8.16 11.72
C ALA A 42 -19.27 7.11 11.83
N SER A 43 -19.15 6.17 12.76
CA SER A 43 -20.15 5.13 12.98
C SER A 43 -21.48 5.69 13.51
N ILE A 44 -21.46 6.90 14.04
CA ILE A 44 -22.65 7.59 14.58
C ILE A 44 -23.16 8.63 13.60
N SER A 45 -22.26 9.45 13.04
CA SER A 45 -22.63 10.62 12.23
C SER A 45 -23.00 10.27 10.79
N ASP A 46 -22.48 9.18 10.26
CA ASP A 46 -22.60 8.82 8.84
C ASP A 46 -22.02 9.91 7.92
N ASN A 47 -21.03 10.65 8.39
CA ASN A 47 -20.39 11.73 7.65
C ASN A 47 -18.98 11.33 7.22
N ILE A 48 -18.69 11.44 5.92
CA ILE A 48 -17.37 11.10 5.35
C ILE A 48 -16.24 11.93 5.98
N ASP A 49 -16.53 13.13 6.45
CA ASP A 49 -15.53 14.00 7.07
C ASP A 49 -15.04 13.48 8.42
N ASP A 50 -15.77 12.55 9.02
CA ASP A 50 -15.42 11.95 10.31
C ASP A 50 -14.61 10.66 10.17
N THR A 51 -14.21 10.30 8.97
CA THR A 51 -13.41 9.09 8.68
C THR A 51 -12.30 9.41 7.68
N ILE A 52 -11.63 8.36 7.23
CA ILE A 52 -10.67 8.43 6.12
C ILE A 52 -11.37 7.92 4.87
N ASN A 53 -11.35 8.71 3.80
CA ASN A 53 -11.89 8.29 2.51
C ASN A 53 -10.93 7.28 1.87
N TYR A 54 -11.30 5.99 1.94
CA TYR A 54 -10.46 4.92 1.42
C TYR A 54 -10.27 4.98 -0.11
N ALA A 55 -11.18 5.62 -0.84
CA ALA A 55 -10.98 5.81 -2.28
C ALA A 55 -9.77 6.71 -2.56
N GLU A 56 -9.57 7.76 -1.76
CA GLU A 56 -8.38 8.61 -1.86
C GLU A 56 -7.10 7.83 -1.51
N VAL A 57 -7.18 6.94 -0.53
CA VAL A 57 -6.04 6.08 -0.16
C VAL A 57 -5.66 5.17 -1.32
N THR A 58 -6.64 4.55 -2.00
CA THR A 58 -6.36 3.70 -3.17
C THR A 58 -5.71 4.50 -4.30
N ASP A 59 -6.16 5.73 -4.56
CA ASP A 59 -5.57 6.59 -5.57
C ASP A 59 -4.11 6.91 -5.26
N LEU A 60 -3.81 7.19 -4.01
CA LEU A 60 -2.45 7.45 -3.53
C LEU A 60 -1.55 6.22 -3.73
N VAL A 61 -2.05 5.04 -3.39
CA VAL A 61 -1.31 3.78 -3.56
C VAL A 61 -1.01 3.53 -5.04
N VAL A 62 -1.99 3.68 -5.91
CA VAL A 62 -1.82 3.52 -7.36
C VAL A 62 -0.80 4.52 -7.90
N ALA A 63 -0.84 5.77 -7.43
CA ALA A 63 0.14 6.78 -7.84
C ALA A 63 1.58 6.38 -7.49
N GLU A 64 1.80 5.75 -6.34
CA GLU A 64 3.11 5.26 -5.95
C GLU A 64 3.55 4.04 -6.77
N ILE A 65 2.64 3.09 -7.04
CA ILE A 65 2.95 1.92 -7.86
C ILE A 65 3.33 2.34 -9.28
N THR A 66 2.59 3.26 -9.87
CA THR A 66 2.79 3.70 -11.26
C THR A 66 3.82 4.83 -11.40
N GLY A 67 4.32 5.35 -10.29
CA GLY A 67 5.29 6.44 -10.26
C GLY A 67 6.72 5.98 -10.56
N ASP A 68 7.67 6.80 -10.17
CA ASP A 68 9.08 6.56 -10.43
C ASP A 68 9.52 5.21 -9.85
N PRO A 69 10.23 4.37 -10.63
CA PRO A 69 10.66 3.06 -10.17
C PRO A 69 11.64 3.13 -9.01
N VAL A 70 11.47 2.23 -8.04
CA VAL A 70 12.45 1.97 -6.99
C VAL A 70 12.98 0.55 -7.13
N SER A 71 14.10 0.26 -6.50
CA SER A 71 14.72 -1.08 -6.61
C SER A 71 14.09 -2.10 -5.68
N LEU A 72 13.68 -1.68 -4.50
CA LEU A 72 13.20 -2.58 -3.44
C LEU A 72 11.71 -2.37 -3.17
N ILE A 73 10.97 -3.45 -3.01
CA ILE A 73 9.56 -3.35 -2.61
C ILE A 73 9.42 -2.81 -1.19
N GLU A 74 10.43 -2.94 -0.34
CA GLU A 74 10.52 -2.28 0.97
C GLU A 74 10.46 -0.77 0.82
N LYS A 75 11.17 -0.22 -0.17
CA LYS A 75 11.16 1.22 -0.46
C LYS A 75 9.79 1.68 -0.95
N LEU A 76 9.18 0.90 -1.84
CA LEU A 76 7.83 1.17 -2.33
C LEU A 76 6.83 1.17 -1.16
N ALA A 77 6.86 0.14 -0.33
CA ALA A 77 5.99 0.03 0.84
C ALA A 77 6.20 1.19 1.82
N GLY A 78 7.47 1.55 2.09
CA GLY A 78 7.81 2.67 2.96
C GLY A 78 7.30 4.00 2.42
N ASN A 79 7.47 4.25 1.13
CA ASN A 79 6.98 5.47 0.49
C ASN A 79 5.46 5.58 0.59
N ILE A 80 4.75 4.48 0.37
CA ILE A 80 3.28 4.44 0.50
C ILE A 80 2.88 4.73 1.94
N ALA A 81 3.49 4.05 2.90
CA ALA A 81 3.15 4.19 4.32
C ALA A 81 3.41 5.62 4.81
N ASP A 82 4.56 6.19 4.46
CA ASP A 82 4.91 7.55 4.86
C ASP A 82 3.95 8.58 4.26
N ARG A 83 3.56 8.39 3.01
CA ARG A 83 2.63 9.29 2.32
C ARG A 83 1.23 9.23 2.94
N ILE A 84 0.75 8.02 3.24
CA ILE A 84 -0.54 7.83 3.93
C ILE A 84 -0.50 8.50 5.30
N LYS A 85 0.55 8.25 6.07
CA LYS A 85 0.71 8.83 7.41
C LYS A 85 0.70 10.36 7.38
N ALA A 86 1.37 10.95 6.40
CA ALA A 86 1.43 12.40 6.23
C ALA A 86 0.08 13.01 5.84
N ASN A 87 -0.68 12.33 4.98
CA ASN A 87 -1.97 12.82 4.51
C ASN A 87 -3.12 12.53 5.48
N TYR A 88 -2.98 11.51 6.32
CA TYR A 88 -4.03 11.08 7.25
C TYR A 88 -3.45 10.95 8.67
N PRO A 89 -3.16 12.09 9.32
CA PRO A 89 -2.54 12.07 10.66
C PRO A 89 -3.42 11.43 11.73
N GLN A 90 -4.74 11.31 11.48
CA GLN A 90 -5.65 10.62 12.37
C GLN A 90 -5.43 9.10 12.41
N ALA A 91 -4.72 8.52 11.45
CA ALA A 91 -4.34 7.12 11.50
C ALA A 91 -3.25 6.92 12.57
N VAL A 92 -3.55 6.10 13.58
CA VAL A 92 -2.61 5.79 14.67
C VAL A 92 -1.47 4.94 14.14
N THR A 93 -1.80 3.90 13.37
CA THR A 93 -0.82 3.07 12.67
C THR A 93 -1.25 2.90 11.22
N VAL A 94 -0.25 2.77 10.36
CA VAL A 94 -0.43 2.47 8.93
C VAL A 94 0.42 1.25 8.65
N SER A 95 -0.21 0.18 8.16
CA SER A 95 0.47 -1.05 7.75
C SER A 95 0.30 -1.23 6.26
N VAL A 96 1.40 -1.33 5.53
CA VAL A 96 1.40 -1.49 4.07
C VAL A 96 2.14 -2.75 3.70
N THR A 97 1.45 -3.65 3.00
CA THR A 97 2.04 -4.89 2.47
C THR A 97 2.10 -4.78 0.95
N VAL A 98 3.30 -4.89 0.39
CA VAL A 98 3.51 -4.94 -1.05
C VAL A 98 3.78 -6.38 -1.45
N HIS A 99 2.96 -6.90 -2.36
CA HIS A 99 3.09 -8.24 -2.93
C HIS A 99 3.69 -8.16 -4.32
N LYS A 100 4.68 -9.01 -4.55
CA LYS A 100 5.38 -9.15 -5.83
C LYS A 100 5.32 -10.62 -6.25
N PRO A 101 4.16 -11.12 -6.71
CA PRO A 101 3.98 -12.56 -6.98
C PRO A 101 4.84 -13.05 -8.15
N GLN A 102 5.27 -12.17 -9.04
CA GLN A 102 6.12 -12.51 -10.18
C GLN A 102 7.60 -12.15 -9.94
N ALA A 103 8.01 -12.09 -8.68
CA ALA A 103 9.41 -11.82 -8.35
C ALA A 103 10.33 -12.85 -9.02
N PRO A 104 11.46 -12.39 -9.62
CA PRO A 104 12.36 -13.28 -10.37
C PRO A 104 13.25 -14.08 -9.41
N VAL A 105 12.76 -15.22 -8.98
CA VAL A 105 13.49 -16.17 -8.13
C VAL A 105 13.62 -17.52 -8.85
N ASN A 106 14.61 -18.32 -8.44
CA ASN A 106 14.95 -19.58 -9.11
C ASN A 106 14.10 -20.77 -8.67
N VAL A 107 13.13 -20.54 -7.80
CA VAL A 107 12.23 -21.57 -7.29
C VAL A 107 10.80 -21.09 -7.43
N GLN A 108 9.87 -22.05 -7.44
CA GLN A 108 8.46 -21.71 -7.49
C GLN A 108 7.99 -21.22 -6.12
N VAL A 109 7.45 -20.02 -6.07
CA VAL A 109 6.81 -19.45 -4.87
C VAL A 109 5.42 -18.93 -5.26
N LYS A 110 4.50 -18.94 -4.32
CA LYS A 110 3.17 -18.37 -4.57
C LYS A 110 3.20 -16.85 -4.58
N ASP A 111 3.99 -16.27 -3.71
CA ASP A 111 4.06 -14.84 -3.53
C ASP A 111 5.33 -14.46 -2.75
N ILE A 112 5.77 -13.24 -2.95
CA ILE A 112 6.78 -12.60 -2.11
C ILE A 112 6.21 -11.26 -1.69
N SER A 113 6.21 -10.98 -0.40
CA SER A 113 5.68 -9.73 0.12
C SER A 113 6.54 -9.17 1.24
N VAL A 114 6.45 -7.87 1.43
CA VAL A 114 7.01 -7.17 2.59
C VAL A 114 5.94 -6.31 3.21
N THR A 115 6.00 -6.16 4.52
CA THR A 115 5.08 -5.32 5.27
C THR A 115 5.87 -4.27 6.04
N ILE A 116 5.48 -3.02 5.87
CA ILE A 116 6.05 -1.87 6.59
C ILE A 116 4.98 -1.27 7.48
N ASN A 117 5.34 -1.02 8.74
CA ASN A 117 4.44 -0.39 9.73
C ASN A 117 4.97 1.00 10.10
N ARG A 118 4.06 1.98 10.19
CA ARG A 118 4.37 3.36 10.60
C ARG A 118 3.41 3.86 11.67
#